data_161abb8e513859b363fa97eb0665255d
#
_entry.id   161abb8e513859b363fa97eb0665255d
#
_cell.length_a   1.000
_cell.length_b   1.000
_cell.length_c   1.000
_cell.angle_alpha   90.00
_cell.angle_beta   90.00
_cell.angle_gamma   90.00
#
_symmetry.space_group_name_H-M   'P 1'
#
loop_
_entity.id
_entity.type
_entity.pdbx_description
1 polymer ?
#
loop_
_entity_poly.entity_id
_entity_poly.type
_entity_poly.pdbx_seq_one_letter_code
_entity_poly.pdbx_strand_id
1 'polypeptide(L)'
;MLLALAAFSAGDQRTIHEQCMTMSHRRILSLWFPRLAAERFLRARREALPLPFAVVGDRNGAQALTSLNHEAEAAGLTCGQPLRDATAMCPGLLTRAADPLADAAFLTVLRRWAGKLSPWVAEEPPASLIVDLTGCAHLFGGEAALLAEVEADCADLGLSMRAGIADTPGAAWALARFAGRGAVGGADQARNGDAIQQEARATRSR
;
A
#
# COMPACT_ATOMS: atom_id res chain seq x y z
N MET A 1 -1.59 -68.12 -6.06
CA MET A 1 -0.94 -67.48 -7.19
C MET A 1 -0.39 -66.12 -6.73
N LEU A 2 0.90 -66.09 -6.54
CA LEU A 2 1.69 -65.03 -5.87
C LEU A 2 2.09 -63.89 -6.83
N LEU A 3 2.33 -62.69 -6.24
CA LEU A 3 3.27 -61.65 -6.68
C LEU A 3 2.85 -60.70 -7.80
N ALA A 4 2.51 -59.45 -7.37
CA ALA A 4 3.02 -58.22 -7.97
C ALA A 4 2.92 -57.07 -6.96
N LEU A 5 3.74 -57.14 -5.89
CA LEU A 5 4.17 -55.98 -5.13
C LEU A 5 5.61 -55.73 -5.57
N ALA A 6 5.90 -54.75 -6.37
CA ALA A 6 7.25 -54.20 -6.47
C ALA A 6 7.28 -52.87 -7.20
N ALA A 7 8.05 -51.99 -6.64
CA ALA A 7 8.68 -50.82 -7.22
C ALA A 7 7.85 -49.57 -7.33
N PHE A 8 7.50 -48.99 -6.19
CA PHE A 8 7.41 -47.53 -6.09
C PHE A 8 8.85 -47.00 -5.96
N SER A 9 9.40 -46.57 -7.07
CA SER A 9 10.79 -46.12 -7.20
C SER A 9 11.05 -44.85 -6.40
N ALA A 10 12.21 -44.82 -5.71
CA ALA A 10 12.71 -43.63 -4.99
C ALA A 10 12.87 -42.33 -5.84
N GLY A 11 12.72 -42.44 -7.16
CA GLY A 11 12.68 -41.32 -8.07
C GLY A 11 11.39 -40.50 -8.00
N ASP A 12 10.29 -41.14 -7.69
CA ASP A 12 8.97 -40.52 -7.66
C ASP A 12 8.76 -39.60 -6.45
N GLN A 13 9.40 -39.90 -5.33
CA GLN A 13 9.37 -39.07 -4.14
C GLN A 13 10.16 -37.79 -4.25
N ARG A 14 11.24 -37.75 -5.04
CA ARG A 14 11.97 -36.52 -5.32
C ARG A 14 11.19 -35.58 -6.23
N THR A 15 10.50 -36.11 -7.23
CA THR A 15 9.67 -35.32 -8.14
C THR A 15 8.46 -34.70 -7.44
N ILE A 16 7.83 -35.45 -6.51
CA ILE A 16 6.73 -34.93 -5.69
C ILE A 16 7.24 -33.89 -4.68
N HIS A 17 8.45 -34.08 -4.15
CA HIS A 17 9.05 -33.11 -3.21
C HIS A 17 9.49 -31.84 -3.91
N GLU A 18 10.05 -31.92 -5.14
CA GLU A 18 10.36 -30.75 -5.97
C GLU A 18 9.10 -30.05 -6.49
N GLN A 19 8.04 -30.76 -6.85
CA GLN A 19 6.76 -30.16 -7.21
C GLN A 19 6.02 -29.53 -6.02
N CYS A 20 6.21 -30.04 -4.80
CA CYS A 20 5.65 -29.43 -3.60
C CYS A 20 6.43 -28.18 -3.14
N MET A 21 7.72 -28.03 -3.56
CA MET A 21 8.53 -26.86 -3.25
C MET A 21 8.32 -25.67 -4.23
N THR A 22 7.58 -25.86 -5.32
CA THR A 22 7.11 -24.77 -6.19
C THR A 22 5.69 -24.33 -5.82
N MET A 23 5.33 -24.32 -4.56
CA MET A 23 4.24 -23.49 -4.08
C MET A 23 4.70 -22.05 -4.29
N SER A 24 4.30 -21.47 -5.41
CA SER A 24 4.49 -20.04 -5.69
C SER A 24 3.95 -19.28 -4.48
N HIS A 25 4.84 -18.80 -3.61
CA HIS A 25 4.44 -18.01 -2.46
C HIS A 25 3.64 -16.83 -2.98
N ARG A 26 2.38 -16.76 -2.55
CA ARG A 26 1.52 -15.65 -2.92
C ARG A 26 2.17 -14.37 -2.46
N ARG A 27 2.31 -13.39 -3.36
CA ARG A 27 2.89 -12.08 -3.04
C ARG A 27 1.92 -10.99 -3.41
N ILE A 28 1.46 -10.28 -2.41
CA ILE A 28 0.46 -9.23 -2.53
C ILE A 28 1.11 -7.89 -2.22
N LEU A 29 0.93 -6.94 -3.13
CA LEU A 29 1.30 -5.54 -2.95
C LEU A 29 0.05 -4.74 -2.60
N SER A 30 0.10 -3.99 -1.51
CA SER A 30 -0.86 -2.94 -1.20
C SER A 30 -0.24 -1.58 -1.47
N LEU A 31 -0.90 -0.78 -2.29
CA LEU A 31 -0.56 0.63 -2.54
C LEU A 31 -1.59 1.51 -1.85
N TRP A 32 -1.15 2.37 -0.95
CA TRP A 32 -2.00 3.33 -0.26
C TRP A 32 -1.62 4.76 -0.61
N PHE A 33 -2.61 5.57 -0.98
CA PHE A 33 -2.48 6.97 -1.36
C PHE A 33 -3.09 7.86 -0.27
N PRO A 34 -2.34 8.20 0.79
CA PRO A 34 -2.90 8.88 1.98
C PRO A 34 -3.48 10.27 1.67
N ARG A 35 -3.02 10.91 0.61
CA ARG A 35 -3.42 12.26 0.21
C ARG A 35 -4.19 12.29 -1.12
N LEU A 36 -4.78 11.16 -1.55
CA LEU A 36 -5.38 10.98 -2.87
C LEU A 36 -6.28 12.15 -3.29
N ALA A 37 -7.24 12.53 -2.45
CA ALA A 37 -8.20 13.58 -2.76
C ALA A 37 -7.53 14.97 -2.92
N ALA A 38 -6.62 15.33 -2.00
CA ALA A 38 -5.91 16.61 -2.08
C ALA A 38 -4.99 16.66 -3.32
N GLU A 39 -4.21 15.60 -3.56
CA GLU A 39 -3.28 15.52 -4.68
C GLU A 39 -4.01 15.47 -6.03
N ARG A 40 -5.17 14.80 -6.11
CA ARG A 40 -6.01 14.82 -7.30
C ARG A 40 -6.43 16.25 -7.69
N PHE A 41 -6.84 17.08 -6.72
CA PHE A 41 -7.18 18.47 -6.96
C PHE A 41 -5.96 19.29 -7.40
N LEU A 42 -4.83 19.12 -6.76
CA LEU A 42 -3.62 19.89 -7.04
C LEU A 42 -3.03 19.56 -8.43
N ARG A 43 -3.09 18.30 -8.86
CA ARG A 43 -2.66 17.87 -10.19
C ARG A 43 -3.43 18.53 -11.33
N ALA A 44 -4.71 18.80 -11.14
CA ALA A 44 -5.53 19.50 -12.14
C ALA A 44 -5.11 20.96 -12.32
N ARG A 45 -4.34 21.51 -11.37
CA ARG A 45 -3.78 22.86 -11.42
C ARG A 45 -2.29 22.76 -11.69
N ARG A 46 -1.86 23.13 -12.89
CA ARG A 46 -0.43 23.15 -13.29
C ARG A 46 0.46 24.10 -12.45
N GLU A 47 -0.14 24.96 -11.64
CA GLU A 47 0.54 25.86 -10.70
C GLU A 47 0.29 25.34 -9.28
N ALA A 48 1.04 24.32 -8.87
CA ALA A 48 1.10 23.92 -7.47
C ALA A 48 1.89 25.01 -6.71
N LEU A 49 1.19 26.03 -6.24
CA LEU A 49 1.76 26.93 -5.24
C LEU A 49 2.00 26.06 -3.98
N PRO A 50 3.14 26.22 -3.28
CA PRO A 50 3.43 25.50 -2.03
C PRO A 50 2.59 26.08 -0.88
N LEU A 51 1.28 26.07 -1.05
CA LEU A 51 0.31 26.59 -0.08
C LEU A 51 -0.40 25.43 0.63
N PRO A 52 -0.69 25.58 1.92
CA PRO A 52 -1.50 24.63 2.65
C PRO A 52 -2.86 24.43 1.97
N PHE A 53 -3.19 23.17 1.67
CA PHE A 53 -4.42 22.81 0.99
C PHE A 53 -5.10 21.63 1.69
N ALA A 54 -6.42 21.72 1.83
CA ALA A 54 -7.24 20.67 2.42
C ALA A 54 -8.52 20.41 1.63
N VAL A 55 -8.91 19.14 1.63
CA VAL A 55 -10.24 18.72 1.21
C VAL A 55 -11.12 18.63 2.46
N VAL A 56 -12.33 19.16 2.36
CA VAL A 56 -13.28 19.29 3.47
C VAL A 56 -14.52 18.45 3.15
N GLY A 57 -14.92 17.62 4.10
CA GLY A 57 -16.15 16.82 4.02
C GLY A 57 -17.01 17.00 5.25
N ASP A 58 -18.26 16.54 5.16
CA ASP A 58 -19.12 16.45 6.31
C ASP A 58 -18.73 15.24 7.18
N ARG A 59 -18.65 15.47 8.47
CA ARG A 59 -18.42 14.42 9.47
C ARG A 59 -19.35 14.69 10.66
N ASN A 60 -20.40 13.88 10.76
CA ASN A 60 -21.41 14.02 11.83
C ASN A 60 -22.07 15.41 11.88
N GLY A 61 -22.39 16.01 10.73
CA GLY A 61 -23.02 17.32 10.66
C GLY A 61 -22.06 18.50 10.84
N ALA A 62 -20.75 18.26 10.89
CA ALA A 62 -19.73 19.30 10.97
C ALA A 62 -18.71 19.16 9.82
N GLN A 63 -18.25 20.31 9.33
CA GLN A 63 -17.18 20.32 8.32
C GLN A 63 -15.85 19.98 8.97
N ALA A 64 -15.16 18.95 8.43
CA ALA A 64 -13.86 18.50 8.88
C ALA A 64 -12.92 18.23 7.71
N LEU A 65 -11.61 18.30 7.97
CA LEU A 65 -10.58 18.00 7.00
C LEU A 65 -10.57 16.50 6.72
N THR A 66 -10.67 16.11 5.44
CA THR A 66 -10.69 14.69 5.01
C THR A 66 -9.42 14.28 4.28
N SER A 67 -8.72 15.21 3.64
CA SER A 67 -7.44 14.98 3.00
C SER A 67 -6.62 16.28 3.00
N LEU A 68 -5.32 16.17 3.16
CA LEU A 68 -4.37 17.28 3.28
C LEU A 68 -3.25 17.11 2.27
N ASN A 69 -2.67 18.23 1.82
CA ASN A 69 -1.37 18.19 1.15
C ASN A 69 -0.23 18.21 2.19
N HIS A 70 1.00 18.08 1.71
CA HIS A 70 2.19 18.07 2.55
C HIS A 70 2.34 19.36 3.36
N GLU A 71 2.07 20.52 2.74
CA GLU A 71 2.19 21.85 3.33
C GLU A 71 1.20 22.05 4.47
N ALA A 72 -0.03 21.54 4.33
CA ALA A 72 -1.04 21.59 5.40
C ALA A 72 -0.66 20.70 6.58
N GLU A 73 -0.13 19.50 6.34
CA GLU A 73 0.39 18.63 7.40
C GLU A 73 1.62 19.26 8.09
N ALA A 74 2.53 19.88 7.32
CA ALA A 74 3.69 20.59 7.86
C ALA A 74 3.29 21.80 8.71
N ALA A 75 2.14 22.43 8.41
CA ALA A 75 1.54 23.48 9.24
C ALA A 75 0.82 22.94 10.51
N GLY A 76 0.90 21.62 10.77
CA GLY A 76 0.35 20.99 11.96
C GLY A 76 -1.14 20.61 11.85
N LEU A 77 -1.73 20.68 10.65
CA LEU A 77 -3.11 20.27 10.45
C LEU A 77 -3.22 18.74 10.34
N THR A 78 -4.35 18.20 10.77
CA THR A 78 -4.61 16.75 10.76
C THR A 78 -5.97 16.41 10.16
N CYS A 79 -6.07 15.24 9.51
CA CYS A 79 -7.36 14.74 9.04
C CYS A 79 -8.31 14.51 10.22
N GLY A 80 -9.59 14.84 10.04
CA GLY A 80 -10.61 14.79 11.08
C GLY A 80 -10.73 16.06 11.92
N GLN A 81 -9.79 17.00 11.81
CA GLN A 81 -9.85 18.28 12.50
C GLN A 81 -11.03 19.13 11.96
N PRO A 82 -11.82 19.81 12.85
CA PRO A 82 -12.85 20.72 12.40
C PRO A 82 -12.30 21.85 11.56
N LEU A 83 -12.99 22.21 10.48
CA LEU A 83 -12.55 23.28 9.55
C LEU A 83 -12.31 24.60 10.27
N ARG A 84 -13.19 24.95 11.25
CA ARG A 84 -13.06 26.18 12.02
C ARG A 84 -11.72 26.26 12.76
N ASP A 85 -11.31 25.17 13.37
CA ASP A 85 -10.08 25.12 14.16
C ASP A 85 -8.86 25.12 13.23
N ALA A 86 -8.95 24.43 12.10
CA ALA A 86 -7.90 24.41 11.06
C ALA A 86 -7.65 25.80 10.45
N THR A 87 -8.73 26.57 10.16
CA THR A 87 -8.60 27.94 9.63
C THR A 87 -8.07 28.93 10.67
N ALA A 88 -8.34 28.71 11.95
CA ALA A 88 -7.76 29.50 13.03
C ALA A 88 -6.25 29.23 13.19
N MET A 89 -5.80 27.98 13.00
CA MET A 89 -4.39 27.61 13.05
C MET A 89 -3.61 28.03 11.80
N CYS A 90 -4.26 27.96 10.64
CA CYS A 90 -3.64 28.26 9.34
C CYS A 90 -4.56 29.18 8.52
N PRO A 91 -4.49 30.52 8.71
CA PRO A 91 -5.37 31.47 8.01
C PRO A 91 -5.22 31.45 6.49
N GLY A 92 -4.07 30.99 5.96
CA GLY A 92 -3.80 30.81 4.54
C GLY A 92 -4.25 29.48 3.94
N LEU A 93 -4.99 28.66 4.69
CA LEU A 93 -5.44 27.35 4.23
C LEU A 93 -6.43 27.47 3.06
N LEU A 94 -6.05 26.89 1.93
CA LEU A 94 -6.95 26.73 0.79
C LEU A 94 -7.80 25.48 0.98
N THR A 95 -9.10 25.58 0.72
CA THR A 95 -10.01 24.44 0.91
C THR A 95 -10.84 24.16 -0.33
N ARG A 96 -11.26 22.90 -0.48
CA ARG A 96 -12.24 22.42 -1.45
C ARG A 96 -13.16 21.40 -0.80
N ALA A 97 -14.41 21.37 -1.26
CA ALA A 97 -15.34 20.33 -0.84
C ALA A 97 -14.88 18.97 -1.37
N ALA A 98 -15.10 17.93 -0.57
CA ALA A 98 -14.86 16.55 -0.98
C ALA A 98 -15.75 16.16 -2.16
N ASP A 99 -15.19 15.39 -3.08
CA ASP A 99 -15.89 14.82 -4.23
C ASP A 99 -15.57 13.32 -4.30
N PRO A 100 -16.30 12.50 -3.54
CA PRO A 100 -16.04 11.05 -3.49
C PRO A 100 -16.20 10.35 -4.84
N LEU A 101 -17.07 10.86 -5.73
CA LEU A 101 -17.25 10.27 -7.05
C LEU A 101 -16.02 10.50 -7.93
N ALA A 102 -15.49 11.72 -7.92
CA ALA A 102 -14.26 12.02 -8.64
C ALA A 102 -13.04 11.31 -8.04
N ASP A 103 -12.99 11.14 -6.71
CA ASP A 103 -11.94 10.35 -6.04
C ASP A 103 -11.99 8.87 -6.46
N ALA A 104 -13.18 8.27 -6.50
CA ALA A 104 -13.36 6.90 -6.97
C ALA A 104 -13.00 6.73 -8.47
N ALA A 105 -13.42 7.69 -9.31
CA ALA A 105 -13.04 7.69 -10.72
C ALA A 105 -11.51 7.78 -10.90
N PHE A 106 -10.85 8.59 -10.08
CA PHE A 106 -9.40 8.70 -10.11
C PHE A 106 -8.70 7.43 -9.61
N LEU A 107 -9.23 6.77 -8.58
CA LEU A 107 -8.73 5.47 -8.13
C LEU A 107 -8.83 4.42 -9.24
N THR A 108 -9.91 4.43 -10.04
CA THR A 108 -10.06 3.57 -11.22
C THR A 108 -8.98 3.86 -12.28
N VAL A 109 -8.58 5.12 -12.48
CA VAL A 109 -7.45 5.46 -13.37
C VAL A 109 -6.15 4.86 -12.82
N LEU A 110 -5.91 4.97 -11.52
CA LEU A 110 -4.72 4.40 -10.88
C LEU A 110 -4.72 2.87 -10.95
N ARG A 111 -5.88 2.22 -10.84
CA ARG A 111 -6.00 0.77 -11.06
C ARG A 111 -5.56 0.37 -12.47
N ARG A 112 -5.96 1.13 -13.50
CA ARG A 112 -5.54 0.88 -14.88
C ARG A 112 -4.03 1.06 -15.05
N TRP A 113 -3.46 2.11 -14.45
CA TRP A 113 -2.01 2.32 -14.43
C TRP A 113 -1.29 1.16 -13.76
N ALA A 114 -1.77 0.67 -12.60
CA ALA A 114 -1.18 -0.47 -11.89
C ALA A 114 -1.28 -1.79 -12.67
N GLY A 115 -2.13 -1.87 -13.70
CA GLY A 115 -2.24 -3.01 -14.61
C GLY A 115 -0.94 -3.36 -15.35
N LYS A 116 0.04 -2.44 -15.41
CA LYS A 116 1.40 -2.72 -15.93
C LYS A 116 2.22 -3.62 -15.00
N LEU A 117 1.90 -3.63 -13.69
CA LEU A 117 2.62 -4.42 -12.68
C LEU A 117 2.13 -5.86 -12.64
N SER A 118 0.82 -6.05 -12.82
CA SER A 118 0.16 -7.36 -12.81
C SER A 118 -1.23 -7.23 -13.46
N PRO A 119 -1.74 -8.27 -14.12
CA PRO A 119 -3.12 -8.29 -14.60
C PRO A 119 -4.17 -8.33 -13.45
N TRP A 120 -3.75 -8.68 -12.26
CA TRP A 120 -4.61 -8.84 -11.09
C TRP A 120 -4.50 -7.64 -10.15
N VAL A 121 -5.30 -6.61 -10.43
CA VAL A 121 -5.39 -5.38 -9.63
C VAL A 121 -6.81 -5.14 -9.19
N ALA A 122 -7.01 -4.98 -7.89
CA ALA A 122 -8.28 -4.62 -7.26
C ALA A 122 -8.20 -3.24 -6.61
N GLU A 123 -9.30 -2.50 -6.67
CA GLU A 123 -9.48 -1.26 -5.90
C GLU A 123 -9.87 -1.62 -4.45
N GLU A 124 -9.28 -0.91 -3.51
CA GLU A 124 -9.65 -0.93 -2.10
C GLU A 124 -9.98 0.51 -1.68
N PRO A 125 -11.25 0.91 -1.80
CA PRO A 125 -11.68 2.26 -1.47
C PRO A 125 -11.36 2.64 -0.01
N PRO A 126 -11.15 3.95 0.28
CA PRO A 126 -11.29 5.06 -0.66
C PRO A 126 -10.02 5.39 -1.45
N ALA A 127 -8.84 4.87 -1.09
CA ALA A 127 -7.57 5.37 -1.60
C ALA A 127 -6.47 4.30 -1.65
N SER A 128 -6.81 3.06 -1.97
CA SER A 128 -5.84 1.96 -2.03
C SER A 128 -6.06 1.05 -3.22
N LEU A 129 -4.99 0.38 -3.63
CA LEU A 129 -5.01 -0.72 -4.60
C LEU A 129 -4.37 -1.95 -3.98
N ILE A 130 -4.89 -3.11 -4.36
CA ILE A 130 -4.30 -4.42 -4.05
C ILE A 130 -3.88 -5.04 -5.38
N VAL A 131 -2.63 -5.46 -5.46
CA VAL A 131 -2.02 -6.05 -6.65
C VAL A 131 -1.47 -7.43 -6.30
N ASP A 132 -1.87 -8.45 -7.03
CA ASP A 132 -1.28 -9.78 -6.88
C ASP A 132 0.00 -9.86 -7.73
N LEU A 133 1.15 -9.89 -7.09
CA LEU A 133 2.47 -9.96 -7.72
C LEU A 133 2.99 -11.40 -7.87
N THR A 134 2.17 -12.40 -7.53
CA THR A 134 2.59 -13.79 -7.58
C THR A 134 3.12 -14.15 -8.97
N GLY A 135 4.40 -14.48 -9.05
CA GLY A 135 5.07 -14.79 -10.31
C GLY A 135 5.41 -13.58 -11.21
N CYS A 136 5.14 -12.33 -10.81
CA CYS A 136 5.40 -11.14 -11.64
C CYS A 136 6.66 -10.37 -11.24
N ALA A 137 7.07 -10.40 -9.97
CA ALA A 137 8.15 -9.54 -9.45
C ALA A 137 9.49 -9.71 -10.18
N HIS A 138 9.79 -10.91 -10.70
CA HIS A 138 11.02 -11.19 -11.43
C HIS A 138 11.13 -10.38 -12.75
N LEU A 139 9.99 -9.97 -13.35
CA LEU A 139 9.97 -9.18 -14.58
C LEU A 139 10.52 -7.76 -14.37
N PHE A 140 10.55 -7.30 -13.11
CA PHE A 140 11.04 -5.99 -12.70
C PHE A 140 12.42 -6.06 -12.03
N GLY A 141 13.06 -7.25 -11.99
CA GLY A 141 14.32 -7.44 -11.27
C GLY A 141 14.15 -7.67 -9.76
N GLY A 142 12.93 -8.06 -9.32
CA GLY A 142 12.59 -8.35 -7.94
C GLY A 142 11.68 -7.31 -7.29
N GLU A 143 11.21 -7.60 -6.06
CA GLU A 143 10.25 -6.76 -5.35
C GLU A 143 10.80 -5.35 -5.04
N ALA A 144 12.07 -5.24 -4.68
CA ALA A 144 12.68 -3.95 -4.38
C ALA A 144 12.77 -3.04 -5.62
N ALA A 145 13.13 -3.59 -6.78
CA ALA A 145 13.19 -2.84 -8.02
C ALA A 145 11.79 -2.43 -8.51
N LEU A 146 10.80 -3.33 -8.37
CA LEU A 146 9.40 -3.02 -8.64
C LEU A 146 8.90 -1.87 -7.77
N LEU A 147 9.18 -1.90 -6.46
CA LEU A 147 8.79 -0.82 -5.55
C LEU A 147 9.43 0.51 -5.93
N ALA A 148 10.72 0.51 -6.28
CA ALA A 148 11.41 1.73 -6.70
C ALA A 148 10.80 2.32 -7.98
N GLU A 149 10.41 1.48 -8.95
CA GLU A 149 9.71 1.92 -10.16
C GLU A 149 8.34 2.51 -9.84
N VAL A 150 7.56 1.85 -8.97
CA VAL A 150 6.24 2.35 -8.52
C VAL A 150 6.36 3.68 -7.79
N GLU A 151 7.38 3.83 -6.91
CA GLU A 151 7.64 5.08 -6.20
C GLU A 151 8.01 6.22 -7.16
N ALA A 152 8.88 5.96 -8.14
CA ALA A 152 9.26 6.93 -9.17
C ALA A 152 8.05 7.37 -10.00
N ASP A 153 7.26 6.43 -10.49
CA ASP A 153 6.04 6.74 -11.24
C ASP A 153 5.03 7.60 -10.44
N CYS A 154 4.82 7.24 -9.16
CA CYS A 154 3.92 8.00 -8.31
C CYS A 154 4.45 9.41 -8.06
N ALA A 155 5.77 9.58 -7.87
CA ALA A 155 6.40 10.88 -7.74
C ALA A 155 6.23 11.73 -9.00
N ASP A 156 6.45 11.16 -10.19
CA ASP A 156 6.23 11.82 -11.48
C ASP A 156 4.76 12.23 -11.69
N LEU A 157 3.86 11.41 -11.16
CA LEU A 157 2.44 11.71 -11.12
C LEU A 157 2.06 12.74 -10.04
N GLY A 158 2.96 13.19 -9.19
CA GLY A 158 2.68 14.08 -8.06
C GLY A 158 1.80 13.45 -7.00
N LEU A 159 1.97 12.15 -6.76
CA LEU A 159 1.21 11.37 -5.78
C LEU A 159 2.11 10.87 -4.66
N SER A 160 1.70 11.12 -3.43
CA SER A 160 2.27 10.47 -2.26
C SER A 160 1.71 9.06 -2.15
N MET A 161 2.60 8.07 -2.08
CA MET A 161 2.22 6.66 -1.99
C MET A 161 2.98 5.98 -0.85
N ARG A 162 2.34 5.00 -0.22
CA ARG A 162 2.98 4.02 0.66
C ARG A 162 2.67 2.62 0.15
N ALA A 163 3.66 1.75 0.20
CA ALA A 163 3.56 0.38 -0.27
C ALA A 163 3.88 -0.62 0.83
N GLY A 164 3.26 -1.80 0.73
CA GLY A 164 3.61 -2.95 1.55
C GLY A 164 3.44 -4.22 0.74
N ILE A 165 4.42 -5.13 0.80
CA ILE A 165 4.37 -6.44 0.14
C ILE A 165 4.39 -7.53 1.21
N ALA A 166 3.44 -8.48 1.12
CA ALA A 166 3.35 -9.62 2.02
C ALA A 166 2.61 -10.79 1.36
N ASP A 167 2.55 -11.92 2.06
CA ASP A 167 1.91 -13.14 1.54
C ASP A 167 0.37 -13.06 1.59
N THR A 168 -0.18 -12.10 2.34
CA THR A 168 -1.64 -11.90 2.45
C THR A 168 -2.04 -10.44 2.22
N PRO A 169 -3.25 -10.17 1.72
CA PRO A 169 -3.74 -8.80 1.54
C PRO A 169 -3.75 -7.99 2.84
N GLY A 170 -4.15 -8.60 3.96
CA GLY A 170 -4.21 -7.93 5.26
C GLY A 170 -2.84 -7.52 5.79
N ALA A 171 -1.84 -8.38 5.65
CA ALA A 171 -0.47 -8.06 6.04
C ALA A 171 0.14 -6.97 5.14
N ALA A 172 -0.06 -7.05 3.82
CA ALA A 172 0.37 -6.03 2.88
C ALA A 172 -0.28 -4.67 3.18
N TRP A 173 -1.58 -4.68 3.48
CA TRP A 173 -2.35 -3.51 3.89
C TRP A 173 -1.78 -2.86 5.17
N ALA A 174 -1.49 -3.68 6.19
CA ALA A 174 -0.93 -3.19 7.44
C ALA A 174 0.47 -2.59 7.26
N LEU A 175 1.32 -3.24 6.44
CA LEU A 175 2.64 -2.72 6.11
C LEU A 175 2.56 -1.38 5.39
N ALA A 176 1.69 -1.23 4.39
CA ALA A 176 1.53 0.02 3.66
C ALA A 176 1.12 1.19 4.58
N ARG A 177 0.37 0.92 5.65
CA ARG A 177 -0.14 1.97 6.55
C ARG A 177 0.75 2.24 7.76
N PHE A 178 1.41 1.23 8.31
CA PHE A 178 2.04 1.33 9.64
C PHE A 178 3.56 1.08 9.66
N ALA A 179 4.15 0.44 8.65
CA ALA A 179 5.56 0.06 8.69
C ALA A 179 6.55 1.06 8.06
N GLY A 180 6.09 2.25 7.65
CA GLY A 180 6.95 3.25 7.00
C GLY A 180 7.14 3.02 5.49
N ARG A 181 8.10 3.73 4.86
CA ARG A 181 8.34 3.65 3.42
C ARG A 181 8.91 2.29 3.03
N GLY A 182 8.30 1.66 2.02
CA GLY A 182 8.88 0.50 1.33
C GLY A 182 8.99 -0.77 2.18
N ALA A 183 8.09 -0.99 3.13
CA ALA A 183 8.13 -2.19 3.96
C ALA A 183 7.78 -3.45 3.17
N VAL A 184 8.74 -4.35 3.06
CA VAL A 184 8.57 -5.70 2.50
C VAL A 184 8.50 -6.68 3.66
N GLY A 185 7.32 -7.25 3.89
CA GLY A 185 7.14 -8.36 4.82
C GLY A 185 7.29 -9.69 4.08
N GLY A 186 8.30 -10.47 4.40
CA GLY A 186 8.52 -11.76 3.77
C GLY A 186 8.91 -12.85 4.78
N ALA A 187 8.72 -14.10 4.38
CA ALA A 187 9.10 -15.28 5.17
C ALA A 187 10.59 -15.32 5.57
N ASP A 188 11.45 -14.57 4.87
CA ASP A 188 12.88 -14.48 5.18
C ASP A 188 13.18 -13.62 6.42
N GLN A 189 12.32 -12.64 6.78
CA GLN A 189 12.48 -11.91 8.05
C GLN A 189 12.05 -12.74 9.25
N ALA A 190 11.11 -13.67 9.07
CA ALA A 190 10.73 -14.61 10.13
C ALA A 190 11.85 -15.62 10.48
N ARG A 191 12.78 -15.86 9.56
CA ARG A 191 13.95 -16.73 9.79
C ARG A 191 15.05 -16.08 10.64
N ASN A 192 15.08 -14.77 10.75
CA ASN A 192 16.13 -14.05 11.49
C ASN A 192 15.84 -13.87 13.00
N GLY A 193 14.81 -14.51 13.55
CA GLY A 193 14.62 -14.59 15.01
C GLY A 193 14.27 -13.29 15.73
N ASP A 194 14.22 -12.14 15.05
CA ASP A 194 14.05 -10.83 15.67
C ASP A 194 12.65 -10.61 16.29
N ALA A 195 11.60 -11.21 15.71
CA ALA A 195 10.25 -11.11 16.28
C ALA A 195 10.15 -11.86 17.63
N ILE A 196 10.78 -13.04 17.72
CA ILE A 196 10.82 -13.84 18.96
C ILE A 196 11.70 -13.15 20.02
N GLN A 197 12.78 -12.48 19.61
CA GLN A 197 13.63 -11.72 20.53
C GLN A 197 12.96 -10.43 21.05
N GLN A 198 12.13 -9.75 20.25
CA GLN A 198 11.37 -8.59 20.69
C GLN A 198 10.28 -8.99 21.71
N GLU A 199 9.56 -10.08 21.50
CA GLU A 199 8.62 -10.60 22.49
C GLU A 199 9.31 -11.03 23.79
N ALA A 200 10.46 -11.69 23.69
CA ALA A 200 11.25 -12.09 24.85
C ALA A 200 11.81 -10.90 25.66
N ARG A 201 12.10 -9.78 25.00
CA ARG A 201 12.50 -8.51 25.67
C ARG A 201 11.32 -7.82 26.35
N ALA A 202 10.14 -7.79 25.70
CA ALA A 202 8.92 -7.20 26.23
C ALA A 202 8.42 -7.96 27.49
N THR A 203 8.65 -9.27 27.55
CA THR A 203 8.22 -10.12 28.69
C THR A 203 9.16 -10.04 29.90
N ARG A 204 10.42 -9.60 29.71
CA ARG A 204 11.41 -9.44 30.80
C ARG A 204 11.38 -8.08 31.52
N SER A 205 10.59 -7.13 31.00
CA SER A 205 10.46 -5.77 31.58
C SER A 205 9.18 -5.58 32.40
N ARG A 206 8.56 -6.70 32.85
CA ARG A 206 7.44 -6.67 33.83
C ARG A 206 7.82 -7.31 35.14
#